data_bd571c209e858ffe5b13cf9213b4f197
#
_entry.id   bd571c209e858ffe5b13cf9213b4f197
#
_cell.length_a   1.000
_cell.length_b   1.000
_cell.length_c   1.000
_cell.angle_alpha   90.00
_cell.angle_beta   90.00
_cell.angle_gamma   90.00
#
_symmetry.space_group_name_H-M   'P 1'
#
loop_
_entity.id
_entity.type
_entity.pdbx_description
1 polymer ?
#
loop_
_entity_poly.entity_id
_entity_poly.type
_entity_poly.pdbx_seq_one_letter_code
_entity_poly.pdbx_strand_id
1 'polypeptide(L)'
;MKKGLWLKVSLIFCLVASVLTINTLAASENWNQIIANAKKEGVVVTYGTSGRLSRVGDVMKAKYGVEVKHAKMSDMELTERIVREKEAGINTVDFIMAEDILGVAKQLLPLRYVENFVPDMYVNVIDKDYLEPLVFLVQPRTILYNTEAYKKCPVTNLWELTTEKWRGKVIIRDPEITSTNISFFAEIVARADEMAAAYKKYFGQEIKLTTPNAGWEFLKRLAQNKVVTVGSDDDVAEAVGTRGQSAPPIGFSTVGKLRLNEEQNLALGVAEGIVPTNGYHYPAYGLIVSNAPHPNAAKLLVRTLLEDEGA
;
A
#
# COMPACT_ATOMS: atom_id res chain seq x y z
N MET A 1 -23.84 10.14 -88.68
CA MET A 1 -22.92 10.37 -87.54
C MET A 1 -23.60 9.86 -86.27
N LYS A 2 -23.24 8.66 -85.82
CA LYS A 2 -23.88 7.98 -84.70
C LYS A 2 -22.83 7.86 -83.58
N LYS A 3 -23.07 8.49 -82.42
CA LYS A 3 -22.25 8.32 -81.22
C LYS A 3 -22.90 7.25 -80.33
N GLY A 4 -22.24 6.14 -80.15
CA GLY A 4 -22.66 5.06 -79.28
C GLY A 4 -22.42 5.38 -77.80
N LEU A 5 -23.45 5.12 -77.01
CA LEU A 5 -23.45 5.26 -75.57
C LEU A 5 -23.04 3.89 -74.95
N TRP A 6 -21.87 3.88 -74.29
CA TRP A 6 -21.42 2.72 -73.53
C TRP A 6 -21.89 2.81 -72.07
N LEU A 7 -22.80 1.91 -71.73
CA LEU A 7 -23.30 1.76 -70.40
C LEU A 7 -22.27 0.94 -69.59
N LYS A 8 -21.59 1.57 -68.63
CA LYS A 8 -20.74 0.86 -67.67
C LYS A 8 -21.57 0.49 -66.44
N VAL A 9 -21.87 -0.80 -66.34
CA VAL A 9 -22.46 -1.42 -65.12
C VAL A 9 -21.31 -1.60 -64.14
N SER A 10 -21.27 -0.78 -63.09
CA SER A 10 -20.38 -1.00 -61.93
C SER A 10 -21.05 -1.92 -60.93
N LEU A 11 -20.53 -3.12 -60.84
CA LEU A 11 -20.90 -4.10 -59.81
C LEU A 11 -20.28 -3.64 -58.50
N ILE A 12 -21.07 -3.11 -57.59
CA ILE A 12 -20.62 -2.82 -56.21
C ILE A 12 -20.73 -4.13 -55.43
N PHE A 13 -19.56 -4.70 -55.15
CA PHE A 13 -19.40 -5.83 -54.23
C PHE A 13 -19.43 -5.27 -52.80
N CYS A 14 -20.60 -5.32 -52.14
CA CYS A 14 -20.67 -5.06 -50.70
C CYS A 14 -20.04 -6.22 -49.93
N LEU A 15 -18.77 -6.06 -49.56
CA LEU A 15 -18.13 -6.94 -48.60
C LEU A 15 -18.68 -6.57 -47.22
N VAL A 16 -19.66 -7.28 -46.73
CA VAL A 16 -20.09 -7.23 -45.32
C VAL A 16 -19.04 -7.96 -44.52
N ALA A 17 -18.08 -7.19 -44.02
CA ALA A 17 -17.16 -7.66 -42.97
C ALA A 17 -17.98 -7.83 -41.68
N SER A 18 -18.48 -9.04 -41.44
CA SER A 18 -18.95 -9.43 -40.11
C SER A 18 -17.76 -9.42 -39.17
N VAL A 19 -17.65 -8.34 -38.39
CA VAL A 19 -16.78 -8.30 -37.22
C VAL A 19 -17.38 -9.29 -36.24
N LEU A 20 -16.88 -10.51 -36.25
CA LEU A 20 -17.03 -11.46 -35.15
C LEU A 20 -16.29 -10.85 -33.97
N THR A 21 -17.02 -10.13 -33.10
CA THR A 21 -16.59 -9.90 -31.76
C THR A 21 -16.48 -11.25 -31.07
N ILE A 22 -15.26 -11.80 -31.10
CA ILE A 22 -14.90 -12.92 -30.22
C ILE A 22 -14.94 -12.33 -28.83
N ASN A 23 -16.10 -12.41 -28.17
CA ASN A 23 -16.16 -12.37 -26.72
C ASN A 23 -15.39 -13.61 -26.27
N THR A 24 -14.10 -13.45 -26.01
CA THR A 24 -13.36 -14.40 -25.19
C THR A 24 -14.00 -14.30 -23.81
N LEU A 25 -15.04 -15.12 -23.55
CA LEU A 25 -15.35 -15.50 -22.20
C LEU A 25 -14.01 -16.03 -21.66
N ALA A 26 -13.39 -15.30 -20.78
CA ALA A 26 -12.24 -15.80 -20.04
C ALA A 26 -12.73 -17.13 -19.43
N ALA A 27 -12.10 -18.24 -19.83
CA ALA A 27 -12.45 -19.53 -19.29
C ALA A 27 -12.30 -19.44 -17.78
N SER A 28 -13.35 -19.83 -17.02
CA SER A 28 -13.30 -19.79 -15.57
C SER A 28 -12.07 -20.58 -15.10
N GLU A 29 -11.38 -20.07 -14.09
CA GLU A 29 -10.15 -20.67 -13.57
C GLU A 29 -10.42 -22.09 -13.07
N ASN A 30 -9.65 -23.06 -13.55
CA ASN A 30 -9.72 -24.42 -13.06
C ASN A 30 -8.95 -24.53 -11.74
N TRP A 31 -9.58 -24.18 -10.63
CA TRP A 31 -8.97 -24.21 -9.31
C TRP A 31 -8.48 -25.60 -8.88
N ASN A 32 -9.13 -26.68 -9.30
CA ASN A 32 -8.64 -28.03 -9.04
C ASN A 32 -7.27 -28.27 -9.68
N GLN A 33 -7.10 -27.77 -10.91
CA GLN A 33 -5.83 -27.88 -11.63
C GLN A 33 -4.76 -26.96 -11.00
N ILE A 34 -5.11 -25.69 -10.66
CA ILE A 34 -4.22 -24.76 -10.00
C ILE A 34 -3.72 -25.34 -8.68
N ILE A 35 -4.60 -25.86 -7.82
CA ILE A 35 -4.24 -26.49 -6.56
C ILE A 35 -3.35 -27.72 -6.77
N ALA A 36 -3.67 -28.56 -7.74
CA ALA A 36 -2.85 -29.75 -8.05
C ALA A 36 -1.44 -29.38 -8.53
N ASN A 37 -1.32 -28.33 -9.34
CA ASN A 37 -0.04 -27.82 -9.80
C ASN A 37 0.74 -27.13 -8.69
N ALA A 38 0.09 -26.28 -7.88
CA ALA A 38 0.71 -25.65 -6.70
C ALA A 38 1.30 -26.67 -5.72
N LYS A 39 0.59 -27.80 -5.49
CA LYS A 39 1.13 -28.92 -4.70
C LYS A 39 2.39 -29.54 -5.30
N LYS A 40 2.47 -29.63 -6.64
CA LYS A 40 3.68 -30.14 -7.33
C LYS A 40 4.81 -29.11 -7.27
N GLU A 41 4.51 -27.81 -7.37
CA GLU A 41 5.47 -26.73 -7.17
C GLU A 41 6.03 -26.73 -5.74
N GLY A 42 5.21 -27.02 -4.75
CA GLY A 42 5.58 -27.29 -3.35
C GLY A 42 6.06 -26.08 -2.55
N VAL A 43 6.31 -24.96 -3.19
CA VAL A 43 6.83 -23.72 -2.58
C VAL A 43 6.30 -22.48 -3.30
N VAL A 44 6.19 -21.37 -2.54
CA VAL A 44 6.02 -20.03 -3.09
C VAL A 44 6.98 -19.08 -2.37
N VAL A 45 7.74 -18.30 -3.13
CA VAL A 45 8.70 -17.32 -2.61
C VAL A 45 8.06 -15.94 -2.66
N THR A 46 8.11 -15.21 -1.53
CA THR A 46 7.42 -13.94 -1.38
C THR A 46 8.30 -12.84 -0.80
N TYR A 47 8.12 -11.60 -1.27
CA TYR A 47 8.67 -10.40 -0.65
C TYR A 47 7.54 -9.51 -0.11
N GLY A 48 7.77 -8.84 1.01
CA GLY A 48 6.78 -7.92 1.58
C GLY A 48 7.23 -7.25 2.87
N THR A 49 6.49 -6.24 3.27
CA THR A 49 6.77 -5.43 4.47
C THR A 49 6.23 -6.09 5.74
N SER A 50 5.22 -6.95 5.61
CA SER A 50 4.44 -7.51 6.71
C SER A 50 4.78 -8.96 7.01
N GLY A 51 4.87 -9.32 8.29
CA GLY A 51 4.94 -10.72 8.75
C GLY A 51 3.66 -11.54 8.49
N ARG A 52 2.60 -10.96 7.94
CA ARG A 52 1.36 -11.65 7.56
C ARG A 52 1.63 -12.78 6.56
N LEU A 53 2.52 -12.56 5.58
CA LEU A 53 2.89 -13.58 4.60
C LEU A 53 3.55 -14.82 5.25
N SER A 54 4.26 -14.65 6.36
CA SER A 54 4.76 -15.81 7.13
C SER A 54 3.62 -16.55 7.82
N ARG A 55 2.64 -15.85 8.41
CA ARG A 55 1.50 -16.48 9.09
C ARG A 55 0.60 -17.25 8.13
N VAL A 56 0.30 -16.71 6.95
CA VAL A 56 -0.46 -17.46 5.93
C VAL A 56 0.30 -18.69 5.44
N GLY A 57 1.61 -18.72 5.62
CA GLY A 57 2.46 -19.87 5.32
C GLY A 57 2.04 -21.13 6.10
N ASP A 58 1.62 -20.98 7.35
CA ASP A 58 1.13 -22.10 8.16
C ASP A 58 -0.16 -22.69 7.57
N VAL A 59 -1.07 -21.82 7.11
CA VAL A 59 -2.32 -22.24 6.44
C VAL A 59 -2.01 -22.92 5.10
N MET A 60 -1.15 -22.34 4.27
CA MET A 60 -0.73 -22.92 3.00
C MET A 60 -0.09 -24.30 3.18
N LYS A 61 0.77 -24.44 4.19
CA LYS A 61 1.42 -25.71 4.51
C LYS A 61 0.43 -26.76 5.01
N ALA A 62 -0.44 -26.40 5.95
CA ALA A 62 -1.41 -27.33 6.54
C ALA A 62 -2.46 -27.78 5.52
N LYS A 63 -3.02 -26.85 4.73
CA LYS A 63 -4.15 -27.10 3.83
C LYS A 63 -3.71 -27.71 2.47
N TYR A 64 -2.56 -27.29 1.97
CA TYR A 64 -2.13 -27.62 0.61
C TYR A 64 -0.77 -28.29 0.52
N GLY A 65 0.02 -28.31 1.60
CA GLY A 65 1.40 -28.82 1.58
C GLY A 65 2.39 -27.91 0.87
N VAL A 66 2.02 -26.65 0.58
CA VAL A 66 2.86 -25.64 -0.07
C VAL A 66 3.58 -24.80 0.98
N GLU A 67 4.91 -24.74 0.89
CA GLU A 67 5.74 -23.92 1.79
C GLU A 67 5.74 -22.44 1.32
N VAL A 68 5.60 -21.49 2.24
CA VAL A 68 5.79 -20.06 1.95
C VAL A 68 7.16 -19.62 2.46
N LYS A 69 8.06 -19.27 1.54
CA LYS A 69 9.37 -18.67 1.86
C LYS A 69 9.27 -17.17 1.76
N HIS A 70 9.16 -16.50 2.92
CA HIS A 70 8.96 -15.06 2.99
C HIS A 70 10.23 -14.32 3.38
N ALA A 71 10.62 -13.33 2.56
CA ALA A 71 11.65 -12.35 2.91
C ALA A 71 10.98 -11.01 3.25
N LYS A 72 11.07 -10.62 4.53
CA LYS A 72 10.60 -9.31 5.00
C LYS A 72 11.63 -8.25 4.66
N MET A 73 11.18 -7.14 4.05
CA MET A 73 12.00 -5.99 3.69
C MET A 73 11.16 -4.71 3.67
N SER A 74 11.80 -3.55 3.58
CA SER A 74 11.07 -2.28 3.43
C SER A 74 10.39 -2.20 2.06
N ASP A 75 9.37 -1.37 1.93
CA ASP A 75 8.61 -1.17 0.70
C ASP A 75 9.48 -0.61 -0.44
N MET A 76 10.39 0.31 -0.14
CA MET A 76 11.32 0.86 -1.13
C MET A 76 12.37 -0.18 -1.55
N GLU A 77 12.94 -0.91 -0.59
CA GLU A 77 13.88 -2.01 -0.88
C GLU A 77 13.24 -3.10 -1.76
N LEU A 78 11.98 -3.43 -1.50
CA LEU A 78 11.21 -4.38 -2.29
C LEU A 78 11.12 -3.93 -3.75
N THR A 79 10.70 -2.68 -3.98
CA THR A 79 10.56 -2.12 -5.33
C THR A 79 11.89 -2.14 -6.07
N GLU A 80 12.97 -1.64 -5.45
CA GLU A 80 14.30 -1.64 -6.04
C GLU A 80 14.81 -3.05 -6.33
N ARG A 81 14.56 -4.00 -5.43
CA ARG A 81 15.00 -5.38 -5.59
C ARG A 81 14.32 -6.04 -6.77
N ILE A 82 13.00 -5.89 -6.93
CA ILE A 82 12.29 -6.41 -8.09
C ILE A 82 12.85 -5.83 -9.39
N VAL A 83 13.05 -4.50 -9.44
CA VAL A 83 13.64 -3.85 -10.63
C VAL A 83 15.00 -4.47 -10.97
N ARG A 84 15.92 -4.53 -10.01
CA ARG A 84 17.27 -5.08 -10.21
C ARG A 84 17.26 -6.57 -10.63
N GLU A 85 16.43 -7.39 -9.98
CA GLU A 85 16.31 -8.82 -10.32
C GLU A 85 15.79 -8.99 -11.75
N LYS A 86 14.77 -8.21 -12.14
CA LYS A 86 14.21 -8.26 -13.51
C LYS A 86 15.18 -7.78 -14.58
N GLU A 87 15.87 -6.68 -14.34
CA GLU A 87 16.90 -6.17 -15.26
C GLU A 87 18.08 -7.15 -15.43
N ALA A 88 18.40 -7.91 -14.38
CA ALA A 88 19.42 -8.96 -14.42
C ALA A 88 18.90 -10.30 -15.00
N GLY A 89 17.64 -10.41 -15.40
CA GLY A 89 17.04 -11.66 -15.87
C GLY A 89 16.84 -12.71 -14.78
N ILE A 90 16.83 -12.31 -13.52
CA ILE A 90 16.67 -13.18 -12.36
C ILE A 90 15.18 -13.32 -12.02
N ASN A 91 14.71 -14.57 -11.88
CA ASN A 91 13.34 -14.89 -11.49
C ASN A 91 13.39 -15.85 -10.30
N THR A 92 13.40 -15.32 -9.09
CA THR A 92 13.50 -16.10 -7.84
C THR A 92 12.31 -15.90 -6.90
N VAL A 93 11.46 -14.92 -7.17
CA VAL A 93 10.30 -14.56 -6.37
C VAL A 93 9.02 -14.72 -7.17
N ASP A 94 7.96 -15.16 -6.52
CA ASP A 94 6.68 -15.47 -7.14
C ASP A 94 5.62 -14.40 -6.89
N PHE A 95 5.62 -13.83 -5.66
CA PHE A 95 4.59 -12.91 -5.21
C PHE A 95 5.17 -11.80 -4.35
N ILE A 96 4.63 -10.61 -4.50
CA ILE A 96 4.95 -9.47 -3.64
C ILE A 96 3.71 -8.89 -2.98
N MET A 97 3.86 -8.45 -1.73
CA MET A 97 2.91 -7.56 -1.06
C MET A 97 3.58 -6.19 -0.89
N ALA A 98 3.19 -5.25 -1.73
CA ALA A 98 3.83 -3.93 -1.85
C ALA A 98 2.95 -2.81 -1.30
N GLU A 99 3.55 -1.90 -0.54
CA GLU A 99 2.92 -0.69 0.01
C GLU A 99 3.44 0.59 -0.67
N ASP A 100 4.44 0.47 -1.54
CA ASP A 100 4.97 1.57 -2.34
C ASP A 100 4.06 1.86 -3.54
N ILE A 101 3.08 2.74 -3.34
CA ILE A 101 2.08 3.11 -4.36
C ILE A 101 2.77 3.65 -5.62
N LEU A 102 3.78 4.50 -5.47
CA LEU A 102 4.47 5.14 -6.59
C LEU A 102 5.36 4.15 -7.34
N GLY A 103 6.11 3.32 -6.64
CA GLY A 103 6.94 2.27 -7.24
C GLY A 103 6.09 1.27 -8.02
N VAL A 104 4.99 0.81 -7.46
CA VAL A 104 4.05 -0.09 -8.15
C VAL A 104 3.47 0.59 -9.40
N ALA A 105 2.92 1.80 -9.28
CA ALA A 105 2.20 2.47 -10.37
C ALA A 105 3.12 3.04 -11.47
N LYS A 106 4.36 3.42 -11.14
CA LYS A 106 5.27 4.10 -12.08
C LYS A 106 6.41 3.23 -12.59
N GLN A 107 6.71 2.12 -11.90
CA GLN A 107 7.81 1.25 -12.26
C GLN A 107 7.33 -0.20 -12.49
N LEU A 108 6.81 -0.88 -11.48
CA LEU A 108 6.60 -2.33 -11.56
C LEU A 108 5.53 -2.71 -12.59
N LEU A 109 4.37 -2.06 -12.59
CA LEU A 109 3.28 -2.35 -13.54
C LEU A 109 3.60 -1.88 -14.97
N PRO A 110 4.06 -0.63 -15.23
CA PRO A 110 4.37 -0.19 -16.58
C PRO A 110 5.49 -0.98 -17.26
N LEU A 111 6.49 -1.43 -16.50
CA LEU A 111 7.58 -2.27 -16.99
C LEU A 111 7.19 -3.75 -17.08
N ARG A 112 5.97 -4.11 -16.68
CA ARG A 112 5.47 -5.49 -16.65
C ARG A 112 6.36 -6.44 -15.84
N TYR A 113 6.93 -5.94 -14.76
CA TYR A 113 7.72 -6.75 -13.83
C TYR A 113 6.83 -7.53 -12.87
N VAL A 114 5.59 -7.08 -12.72
CA VAL A 114 4.54 -7.74 -11.95
C VAL A 114 3.23 -7.75 -12.73
N GLU A 115 2.35 -8.66 -12.36
CA GLU A 115 1.03 -8.84 -12.96
C GLU A 115 -0.05 -8.78 -11.88
N ASN A 116 -1.15 -8.09 -12.19
CA ASN A 116 -2.33 -8.12 -11.37
C ASN A 116 -3.06 -9.45 -11.57
N PHE A 117 -3.45 -10.09 -10.48
CA PHE A 117 -4.22 -11.31 -10.52
C PHE A 117 -5.33 -11.27 -9.48
N VAL A 118 -6.58 -11.40 -9.93
CA VAL A 118 -7.75 -11.49 -9.08
C VAL A 118 -8.43 -12.83 -9.38
N PRO A 119 -8.55 -13.75 -8.41
CA PRO A 119 -9.29 -14.98 -8.64
C PRO A 119 -10.73 -14.70 -9.09
N ASP A 120 -11.21 -15.40 -10.10
CA ASP A 120 -12.51 -15.17 -10.77
C ASP A 120 -13.69 -15.12 -9.79
N MET A 121 -13.65 -15.92 -8.74
CA MET A 121 -14.68 -15.95 -7.68
C MET A 121 -14.78 -14.66 -6.87
N TYR A 122 -13.74 -13.81 -6.87
CA TYR A 122 -13.71 -12.56 -6.09
C TYR A 122 -13.95 -11.30 -6.94
N VAL A 123 -13.94 -11.39 -8.26
CA VAL A 123 -14.11 -10.23 -9.16
C VAL A 123 -15.42 -9.46 -8.91
N ASN A 124 -16.49 -10.16 -8.53
CA ASN A 124 -17.79 -9.54 -8.23
C ASN A 124 -18.04 -9.34 -6.72
N VAL A 125 -17.08 -9.69 -5.87
CA VAL A 125 -17.18 -9.58 -4.41
C VAL A 125 -16.38 -8.38 -3.91
N ILE A 126 -15.20 -8.17 -4.48
CA ILE A 126 -14.32 -7.04 -4.14
C ILE A 126 -14.81 -5.80 -4.87
N ASP A 127 -14.82 -4.65 -4.19
CA ASP A 127 -15.14 -3.37 -4.83
C ASP A 127 -14.16 -3.12 -6.00
N LYS A 128 -14.71 -2.64 -7.12
CA LYS A 128 -13.97 -2.38 -8.36
C LYS A 128 -12.73 -1.50 -8.16
N ASP A 129 -12.79 -0.56 -7.20
CA ASP A 129 -11.69 0.36 -6.91
C ASP A 129 -10.49 -0.35 -6.24
N TYR A 130 -10.65 -1.60 -5.81
CA TYR A 130 -9.63 -2.44 -5.19
C TYR A 130 -9.17 -3.63 -6.04
N LEU A 131 -9.63 -3.73 -7.29
CA LEU A 131 -9.31 -4.87 -8.16
C LEU A 131 -8.05 -4.65 -9.00
N GLU A 132 -7.69 -3.40 -9.34
CA GLU A 132 -6.59 -3.12 -10.28
C GLU A 132 -5.75 -1.90 -9.87
N PRO A 133 -4.61 -2.15 -9.22
CA PRO A 133 -4.09 -3.45 -8.76
C PRO A 133 -4.87 -3.98 -7.54
N LEU A 134 -4.85 -5.30 -7.36
CA LEU A 134 -5.54 -5.96 -6.25
C LEU A 134 -5.04 -5.45 -4.90
N VAL A 135 -5.96 -4.87 -4.14
CA VAL A 135 -5.71 -4.38 -2.78
C VAL A 135 -6.13 -5.45 -1.78
N PHE A 136 -5.18 -5.99 -1.03
CA PHE A 136 -5.47 -6.98 0.02
C PHE A 136 -5.96 -6.35 1.30
N LEU A 137 -5.42 -5.19 1.62
CA LEU A 137 -5.84 -4.45 2.80
C LEU A 137 -5.58 -2.96 2.63
N VAL A 138 -6.36 -2.16 3.33
CA VAL A 138 -6.17 -0.72 3.47
C VAL A 138 -5.78 -0.46 4.92
N GLN A 139 -4.62 0.14 5.13
CA GLN A 139 -4.08 0.40 6.46
C GLN A 139 -4.21 1.88 6.81
N PRO A 140 -4.85 2.22 7.94
CA PRO A 140 -4.81 3.58 8.45
C PRO A 140 -3.46 3.85 9.14
N ARG A 141 -2.82 4.94 8.75
CA ARG A 141 -1.66 5.51 9.43
C ARG A 141 -2.10 6.81 10.10
N THR A 142 -1.82 6.93 11.38
CA THR A 142 -2.32 8.02 12.21
C THR A 142 -1.36 8.36 13.35
N ILE A 143 -1.74 9.31 14.18
CA ILE A 143 -0.99 9.63 15.40
C ILE A 143 -1.35 8.62 16.49
N LEU A 144 -0.34 7.97 17.04
CA LEU A 144 -0.40 7.17 18.26
C LEU A 144 0.04 8.02 19.45
N TYR A 145 -0.59 7.77 20.60
CA TYR A 145 -0.23 8.42 21.87
C TYR A 145 -0.27 7.40 23.01
N ASN A 146 0.32 7.75 24.16
CA ASN A 146 0.36 6.89 25.34
C ASN A 146 -0.90 7.11 26.21
N THR A 147 -1.71 6.04 26.37
CA THR A 147 -2.98 6.06 27.13
C THR A 147 -2.80 6.05 28.65
N GLU A 148 -1.62 5.65 29.15
CA GLU A 148 -1.31 5.73 30.58
C GLU A 148 -1.06 7.18 31.01
N ALA A 149 -0.32 7.96 30.18
CA ALA A 149 -0.03 9.35 30.46
C ALA A 149 -1.16 10.32 30.06
N TYR A 150 -1.92 9.98 29.02
CA TYR A 150 -2.95 10.87 28.49
C TYR A 150 -4.28 10.12 28.36
N LYS A 151 -5.33 10.60 29.04
CA LYS A 151 -6.71 10.03 28.95
C LYS A 151 -7.30 10.16 27.55
N LYS A 152 -6.83 11.11 26.74
CA LYS A 152 -7.17 11.35 25.34
C LYS A 152 -5.96 11.90 24.62
N CYS A 153 -5.94 11.85 23.31
CA CYS A 153 -4.82 12.40 22.52
C CYS A 153 -4.54 13.86 22.94
N PRO A 154 -3.30 14.18 23.31
CA PRO A 154 -2.90 15.52 23.78
C PRO A 154 -2.71 16.54 22.65
N VAL A 155 -3.02 16.12 21.39
CA VAL A 155 -2.92 16.93 20.17
C VAL A 155 -4.29 16.98 19.51
N THR A 156 -4.72 18.17 19.12
CA THR A 156 -6.00 18.44 18.45
C THR A 156 -5.82 19.09 17.08
N ASN A 157 -4.60 19.57 16.80
CA ASN A 157 -4.26 20.22 15.55
C ASN A 157 -2.81 19.87 15.18
N LEU A 158 -2.55 19.52 13.93
CA LEU A 158 -1.21 19.12 13.47
C LEU A 158 -0.16 20.20 13.75
N TRP A 159 -0.52 21.47 13.70
CA TRP A 159 0.41 22.57 13.94
C TRP A 159 0.94 22.63 15.38
N GLU A 160 0.26 21.99 16.34
CA GLU A 160 0.81 21.83 17.69
C GLU A 160 2.17 21.14 17.68
N LEU A 161 2.37 20.18 16.76
CA LEU A 161 3.60 19.40 16.61
C LEU A 161 4.82 20.26 16.21
N THR A 162 4.57 21.48 15.74
CA THR A 162 5.63 22.43 15.39
C THR A 162 6.00 23.37 16.54
N THR A 163 5.37 23.23 17.71
CA THR A 163 5.60 24.07 18.87
C THR A 163 6.69 23.50 19.80
N GLU A 164 7.22 24.34 20.69
CA GLU A 164 8.25 23.95 21.65
C GLU A 164 7.78 22.82 22.59
N LYS A 165 6.48 22.72 22.89
CA LYS A 165 5.88 21.63 23.67
C LYS A 165 6.25 20.25 23.12
N TRP A 166 6.28 20.11 21.78
CA TRP A 166 6.54 18.84 21.08
C TRP A 166 7.94 18.74 20.48
N ARG A 167 8.83 19.66 20.81
CA ARG A 167 10.21 19.65 20.31
C ARG A 167 10.92 18.37 20.70
N GLY A 168 11.40 17.60 19.69
CA GLY A 168 12.06 16.33 19.89
C GLY A 168 11.18 15.20 20.43
N LYS A 169 9.85 15.39 20.42
CA LYS A 169 8.86 14.42 20.95
C LYS A 169 7.89 13.91 19.89
N VAL A 170 8.16 14.15 18.62
CA VAL A 170 7.42 13.57 17.50
C VAL A 170 8.30 12.50 16.87
N ILE A 171 7.82 11.25 16.85
CA ILE A 171 8.56 10.10 16.33
C ILE A 171 7.88 9.59 15.06
N ILE A 172 8.67 9.35 14.03
CA ILE A 172 8.21 8.79 12.76
C ILE A 172 9.18 7.70 12.29
N ARG A 173 8.68 6.74 11.54
CA ARG A 173 9.58 5.88 10.76
C ARG A 173 10.30 6.73 9.72
N ASP A 174 11.59 6.44 9.48
CA ASP A 174 12.41 7.21 8.57
C ASP A 174 11.78 7.24 7.14
N PRO A 175 11.49 8.43 6.60
CA PRO A 175 10.93 8.55 5.26
C PRO A 175 11.90 8.14 4.13
N GLU A 176 13.21 8.03 4.41
CA GLU A 176 14.18 7.55 3.42
C GLU A 176 14.08 6.03 3.17
N ILE A 177 13.43 5.29 4.08
CA ILE A 177 13.25 3.84 3.96
C ILE A 177 11.79 3.40 3.84
N THR A 178 10.83 4.35 3.82
CA THR A 178 9.41 4.03 3.66
C THR A 178 8.65 5.05 2.82
N SER A 179 8.05 4.59 1.74
CA SER A 179 7.20 5.41 0.86
C SER A 179 5.90 5.84 1.54
N THR A 180 5.44 5.11 2.55
CA THR A 180 4.18 5.45 3.25
C THR A 180 4.25 6.78 3.99
N ASN A 181 5.38 7.15 4.58
CA ASN A 181 5.56 8.49 5.17
C ASN A 181 5.68 9.58 4.09
N ILE A 182 6.33 9.27 2.97
CA ILE A 182 6.38 10.20 1.82
C ILE A 182 4.98 10.48 1.29
N SER A 183 4.14 9.45 1.16
CA SER A 183 2.75 9.59 0.73
C SER A 183 1.93 10.45 1.69
N PHE A 184 2.11 10.28 3.01
CA PHE A 184 1.46 11.14 4.01
C PHE A 184 1.93 12.60 3.90
N PHE A 185 3.21 12.83 3.70
CA PHE A 185 3.73 14.19 3.52
C PHE A 185 3.23 14.83 2.22
N ALA A 186 3.11 14.06 1.14
CA ALA A 186 2.51 14.52 -0.10
C ALA A 186 1.03 14.91 0.09
N GLU A 187 0.27 14.13 0.87
CA GLU A 187 -1.11 14.45 1.24
C GLU A 187 -1.20 15.78 2.03
N ILE A 188 -0.32 16.00 2.99
CA ILE A 188 -0.22 17.27 3.74
C ILE A 188 0.06 18.45 2.79
N VAL A 189 0.94 18.27 1.80
CA VAL A 189 1.25 19.30 0.81
C VAL A 189 0.08 19.56 -0.13
N ALA A 190 -0.64 18.53 -0.54
CA ALA A 190 -1.83 18.63 -1.39
C ALA A 190 -2.99 19.36 -0.69
N ARG A 191 -3.12 19.23 0.63
CA ARG A 191 -4.14 19.89 1.47
C ARG A 191 -3.70 21.29 1.97
N ALA A 192 -2.96 22.03 1.16
CA ALA A 192 -2.36 23.32 1.57
C ALA A 192 -3.36 24.31 2.17
N ASP A 193 -4.55 24.43 1.59
CA ASP A 193 -5.60 25.36 2.05
C ASP A 193 -6.17 24.92 3.41
N GLU A 194 -6.39 23.63 3.59
CA GLU A 194 -6.82 23.08 4.87
C GLU A 194 -5.75 23.26 5.95
N MET A 195 -4.47 23.10 5.58
CA MET A 195 -3.34 23.35 6.47
C MET A 195 -3.26 24.83 6.86
N ALA A 196 -3.50 25.78 5.94
CA ALA A 196 -3.54 27.21 6.26
C ALA A 196 -4.71 27.54 7.20
N ALA A 197 -5.89 26.99 6.94
CA ALA A 197 -7.06 27.16 7.81
C ALA A 197 -6.83 26.59 9.22
N ALA A 198 -6.21 25.41 9.31
CA ALA A 198 -5.81 24.77 10.57
C ALA A 198 -4.80 25.62 11.36
N TYR A 199 -3.84 26.25 10.66
CA TYR A 199 -2.88 27.18 11.29
C TYR A 199 -3.60 28.38 11.89
N LYS A 200 -4.47 29.03 11.11
CA LYS A 200 -5.25 30.18 11.56
C LYS A 200 -6.13 29.82 12.76
N LYS A 201 -6.77 28.66 12.72
CA LYS A 201 -7.58 28.15 13.85
C LYS A 201 -6.77 27.98 15.12
N TYR A 202 -5.54 27.49 15.03
CA TYR A 202 -4.71 27.20 16.19
C TYR A 202 -3.98 28.44 16.74
N PHE A 203 -3.37 29.27 15.85
CA PHE A 203 -2.56 30.42 16.26
C PHE A 203 -3.32 31.75 16.26
N GLY A 204 -4.56 31.80 15.77
CA GLY A 204 -5.38 33.03 15.68
C GLY A 204 -4.92 34.04 14.64
N GLN A 205 -4.00 33.69 13.75
CA GLN A 205 -3.45 34.59 12.73
C GLN A 205 -3.16 33.84 11.43
N GLU A 206 -3.08 34.57 10.31
CA GLU A 206 -2.70 34.01 9.03
C GLU A 206 -1.24 33.52 9.05
N ILE A 207 -0.99 32.42 8.31
CA ILE A 207 0.35 31.85 8.23
C ILE A 207 1.26 32.74 7.37
N LYS A 208 2.47 33.02 7.87
CA LYS A 208 3.54 33.61 7.06
C LYS A 208 4.35 32.47 6.42
N LEU A 209 4.27 32.38 5.10
CA LEU A 209 4.94 31.34 4.33
C LEU A 209 6.40 31.74 4.04
N THR A 210 7.29 30.77 4.17
CA THR A 210 8.68 30.82 3.69
C THR A 210 8.95 29.69 2.68
N THR A 211 7.89 28.97 2.32
CA THR A 211 7.85 27.85 1.40
C THR A 211 6.68 28.07 0.41
N PRO A 212 6.54 27.27 -0.66
CA PRO A 212 5.49 27.45 -1.67
C PRO A 212 4.06 27.43 -1.12
N ASN A 213 3.76 26.67 -0.06
CA ASN A 213 2.43 26.59 0.53
C ASN A 213 2.47 26.16 2.01
N ALA A 214 1.28 26.13 2.67
CA ALA A 214 1.18 25.81 4.09
C ALA A 214 1.56 24.34 4.42
N GLY A 215 1.38 23.41 3.50
CA GLY A 215 1.81 22.01 3.69
C GLY A 215 3.33 21.92 3.75
N TRP A 216 4.05 22.53 2.81
CA TRP A 216 5.51 22.62 2.85
C TRP A 216 6.01 23.40 4.06
N GLU A 217 5.33 24.47 4.45
CA GLU A 217 5.68 25.22 5.65
C GLU A 217 5.55 24.39 6.92
N PHE A 218 4.49 23.55 7.01
CA PHE A 218 4.33 22.60 8.11
C PHE A 218 5.49 21.60 8.17
N LEU A 219 5.82 20.94 7.05
CA LEU A 219 6.91 19.96 7.01
C LEU A 219 8.25 20.58 7.39
N LYS A 220 8.54 21.80 6.89
CA LYS A 220 9.72 22.55 7.28
C LYS A 220 9.78 22.80 8.78
N ARG A 221 8.69 23.30 9.38
CA ARG A 221 8.64 23.60 10.82
C ARG A 221 8.69 22.33 11.66
N LEU A 222 8.07 21.24 11.21
CA LEU A 222 8.14 19.94 11.87
C LEU A 222 9.59 19.44 11.91
N ALA A 223 10.32 19.50 10.80
CA ALA A 223 11.74 19.13 10.73
C ALA A 223 12.60 20.02 11.67
N GLN A 224 12.38 21.34 11.67
CA GLN A 224 13.04 22.28 12.57
C GLN A 224 12.73 22.01 14.05
N ASN A 225 11.57 21.40 14.33
CA ASN A 225 11.15 21.00 15.67
C ASN A 225 11.78 19.68 16.13
N LYS A 226 12.83 19.20 15.44
CA LYS A 226 13.61 18.02 15.79
C LYS A 226 12.76 16.74 15.85
N VAL A 227 11.99 16.50 14.79
CA VAL A 227 11.34 15.19 14.63
C VAL A 227 12.37 14.07 14.69
N VAL A 228 12.04 12.99 15.39
CA VAL A 228 12.92 11.83 15.57
C VAL A 228 12.54 10.75 14.57
N THR A 229 13.50 10.27 13.79
CA THR A 229 13.32 9.16 12.87
C THR A 229 13.82 7.84 13.45
N VAL A 230 13.10 6.75 13.19
CA VAL A 230 13.43 5.38 13.63
C VAL A 230 13.27 4.38 12.49
N GLY A 231 13.83 3.17 12.65
CA GLY A 231 13.92 2.18 11.59
C GLY A 231 12.60 1.47 11.24
N SER A 232 11.68 1.39 12.19
CA SER A 232 10.43 0.62 11.98
C SER A 232 9.22 1.25 12.67
N ASP A 233 8.03 0.83 12.26
CA ASP A 233 6.78 1.19 12.93
C ASP A 233 6.65 0.52 14.32
N ASP A 234 7.37 -0.58 14.57
CA ASP A 234 7.47 -1.18 15.91
C ASP A 234 8.24 -0.26 16.86
N ASP A 235 9.38 0.30 16.41
CA ASP A 235 10.17 1.26 17.20
C ASP A 235 9.35 2.52 17.54
N VAL A 236 8.53 3.01 16.59
CA VAL A 236 7.60 4.13 16.87
C VAL A 236 6.61 3.74 17.96
N ALA A 237 6.00 2.57 17.85
CA ALA A 237 5.01 2.09 18.81
C ALA A 237 5.62 1.87 20.21
N GLU A 238 6.79 1.27 20.29
CA GLU A 238 7.53 1.06 21.54
C GLU A 238 7.89 2.38 22.22
N ALA A 239 8.45 3.33 21.46
CA ALA A 239 8.82 4.64 22.00
C ALA A 239 7.61 5.40 22.55
N VAL A 240 6.45 5.31 21.90
CA VAL A 240 5.22 5.96 22.35
C VAL A 240 4.56 5.19 23.49
N GLY A 241 4.43 3.86 23.35
CA GLY A 241 3.58 3.02 24.18
C GLY A 241 4.23 2.51 25.45
N THR A 242 5.57 2.65 25.63
CA THR A 242 6.25 2.21 26.84
C THR A 242 5.62 2.83 28.08
N ARG A 243 5.31 2.01 29.08
CA ARG A 243 4.67 2.45 30.34
C ARG A 243 5.64 3.18 31.26
N GLY A 244 5.09 3.94 32.21
CA GLY A 244 5.85 4.67 33.21
C GLY A 244 6.50 5.97 32.71
N GLN A 245 6.22 6.40 31.49
CA GLN A 245 6.73 7.66 30.95
C GLN A 245 5.94 8.87 31.53
N SER A 246 6.63 9.86 32.07
CA SER A 246 6.00 11.09 32.57
C SER A 246 5.58 12.06 31.46
N ALA A 247 6.29 12.05 30.34
CA ALA A 247 6.06 12.91 29.18
C ALA A 247 6.36 12.17 27.86
N PRO A 248 5.57 11.12 27.54
CA PRO A 248 5.82 10.29 26.37
C PRO A 248 5.71 11.10 25.08
N PRO A 249 6.44 10.70 24.04
CA PRO A 249 6.27 11.26 22.70
C PRO A 249 4.94 10.85 22.10
N ILE A 250 4.64 11.43 20.95
CA ILE A 250 3.62 10.92 20.01
C ILE A 250 4.31 10.40 18.75
N GLY A 251 3.65 9.52 18.01
CA GLY A 251 4.26 8.93 16.83
C GLY A 251 3.28 8.77 15.68
N PHE A 252 3.76 8.91 14.44
CA PHE A 252 3.03 8.54 13.26
C PHE A 252 3.29 7.07 12.95
N SER A 253 2.26 6.23 13.05
CA SER A 253 2.37 4.81 12.77
C SER A 253 1.04 4.20 12.31
N THR A 254 1.05 2.93 11.95
CA THR A 254 -0.17 2.21 11.56
C THR A 254 -0.97 1.77 12.80
N VAL A 255 -2.30 1.84 12.69
CA VAL A 255 -3.24 1.38 13.73
C VAL A 255 -3.03 -0.11 14.10
N GLY A 256 -2.53 -0.92 13.16
CA GLY A 256 -2.19 -2.32 13.42
C GLY A 256 -1.20 -2.55 14.56
N LYS A 257 -0.49 -1.49 15.03
CA LYS A 257 0.44 -1.56 16.17
C LYS A 257 -0.28 -1.60 17.53
N LEU A 258 -1.58 -1.34 17.58
CA LEU A 258 -2.36 -1.50 18.82
C LEU A 258 -2.29 -2.94 19.38
N ARG A 259 -2.06 -3.95 18.55
CA ARG A 259 -1.83 -5.34 19.00
C ARG A 259 -0.68 -5.45 20.02
N LEU A 260 0.32 -4.55 19.95
CA LEU A 260 1.45 -4.53 20.88
C LEU A 260 1.05 -4.17 22.31
N ASN A 261 -0.16 -3.64 22.53
CA ASN A 261 -0.69 -3.46 23.88
C ASN A 261 -0.84 -4.79 24.61
N GLU A 262 -1.25 -5.84 23.89
CA GLU A 262 -1.38 -7.18 24.44
C GLU A 262 -0.04 -7.96 24.33
N GLU A 263 0.62 -7.91 23.18
CA GLU A 263 1.82 -8.68 22.91
C GLU A 263 3.05 -8.23 23.75
N GLN A 264 3.14 -6.91 24.03
CA GLN A 264 4.31 -6.30 24.68
C GLN A 264 3.95 -5.43 25.91
N ASN A 265 2.70 -5.47 26.36
CA ASN A 265 2.22 -4.65 27.47
C ASN A 265 2.44 -3.14 27.26
N LEU A 266 2.24 -2.64 26.03
CA LEU A 266 2.30 -1.22 25.73
C LEU A 266 1.00 -0.50 26.16
N ALA A 267 1.01 0.83 26.09
CA ALA A 267 -0.14 1.68 26.39
C ALA A 267 -0.44 2.60 25.19
N LEU A 268 -0.77 2.02 24.04
CA LEU A 268 -1.04 2.76 22.81
C LEU A 268 -2.51 3.13 22.68
N GLY A 269 -2.78 4.35 22.25
CA GLY A 269 -4.08 4.84 21.79
C GLY A 269 -3.96 5.52 20.44
N VAL A 270 -5.06 5.60 19.72
CA VAL A 270 -5.20 6.23 18.41
C VAL A 270 -5.81 7.61 18.58
N ALA A 271 -5.20 8.60 17.93
CA ALA A 271 -5.70 9.97 17.93
C ALA A 271 -6.98 10.11 17.10
N GLU A 272 -7.92 10.89 17.62
CA GLU A 272 -9.18 11.23 16.96
C GLU A 272 -9.39 12.75 16.97
N GLY A 273 -10.07 13.26 15.93
CA GLY A 273 -10.48 14.67 15.84
C GLY A 273 -9.34 15.66 15.63
N ILE A 274 -8.20 15.24 15.10
CA ILE A 274 -7.08 16.14 14.78
C ILE A 274 -7.38 16.93 13.49
N VAL A 275 -7.17 18.21 13.55
CA VAL A 275 -7.35 19.13 12.40
C VAL A 275 -6.00 19.36 11.70
N PRO A 276 -5.94 19.35 10.35
CA PRO A 276 -7.02 19.09 9.40
C PRO A 276 -7.29 17.60 9.14
N THR A 277 -6.42 16.70 9.58
CA THR A 277 -6.54 15.25 9.39
C THR A 277 -5.94 14.47 10.54
N ASN A 278 -6.53 13.33 10.88
CA ASN A 278 -5.93 12.39 11.83
C ASN A 278 -4.77 11.58 11.23
N GLY A 279 -4.72 11.47 9.90
CA GLY A 279 -3.79 10.63 9.18
C GLY A 279 -4.32 10.32 7.78
N TYR A 280 -3.90 9.22 7.20
CA TYR A 280 -4.33 8.79 5.88
C TYR A 280 -4.41 7.26 5.80
N HIS A 281 -5.03 6.78 4.73
CA HIS A 281 -5.11 5.36 4.43
C HIS A 281 -4.18 5.03 3.26
N TYR A 282 -3.49 3.91 3.34
CA TYR A 282 -2.67 3.40 2.24
C TYR A 282 -2.97 1.93 1.96
N PRO A 283 -2.97 1.53 0.68
CA PRO A 283 -3.20 0.15 0.28
C PRO A 283 -1.93 -0.70 0.44
N ALA A 284 -2.13 -2.01 0.62
CA ALA A 284 -1.13 -3.02 0.34
C ALA A 284 -1.60 -3.84 -0.86
N TYR A 285 -0.82 -3.76 -1.95
CA TYR A 285 -1.09 -4.46 -3.19
C TYR A 285 -0.51 -5.85 -3.18
N GLY A 286 -1.27 -6.82 -3.68
CA GLY A 286 -0.77 -8.17 -3.92
C GLY A 286 -0.59 -8.41 -5.42
N LEU A 287 0.64 -8.69 -5.82
CA LEU A 287 1.00 -8.82 -7.22
C LEU A 287 1.84 -10.08 -7.45
N ILE A 288 1.54 -10.80 -8.53
CA ILE A 288 2.37 -11.92 -8.99
C ILE A 288 3.54 -11.35 -9.78
N VAL A 289 4.73 -11.86 -9.53
CA VAL A 289 5.92 -11.41 -10.29
C VAL A 289 5.91 -12.07 -11.66
N SER A 290 6.12 -11.31 -12.72
CA SER A 290 6.13 -11.82 -14.09
C SER A 290 7.19 -12.92 -14.25
N ASN A 291 6.86 -14.00 -14.95
CA ASN A 291 7.69 -15.20 -15.05
C ASN A 291 8.05 -15.83 -13.67
N ALA A 292 7.11 -15.79 -12.73
CA ALA A 292 7.24 -16.45 -11.44
C ALA A 292 7.63 -17.93 -11.61
N PRO A 293 8.61 -18.44 -10.87
CA PRO A 293 8.98 -19.87 -10.90
C PRO A 293 7.84 -20.81 -10.50
N HIS A 294 6.96 -20.36 -9.60
CA HIS A 294 5.86 -21.16 -9.05
C HIS A 294 4.50 -20.45 -9.23
N PRO A 295 4.03 -20.27 -10.49
CA PRO A 295 2.88 -19.42 -10.79
C PRO A 295 1.55 -19.94 -10.20
N ASN A 296 1.39 -21.27 -10.07
CA ASN A 296 0.17 -21.83 -9.48
C ASN A 296 0.16 -21.67 -7.97
N ALA A 297 1.31 -21.83 -7.32
CA ALA A 297 1.46 -21.59 -5.89
C ALA A 297 1.24 -20.11 -5.55
N ALA A 298 1.70 -19.16 -6.42
CA ALA A 298 1.42 -17.74 -6.29
C ALA A 298 -0.08 -17.43 -6.41
N LYS A 299 -0.78 -18.00 -7.40
CA LYS A 299 -2.24 -17.85 -7.55
C LYS A 299 -3.00 -18.41 -6.35
N LEU A 300 -2.57 -19.57 -5.85
CA LEU A 300 -3.16 -20.20 -4.67
C LEU A 300 -2.93 -19.36 -3.41
N LEU A 301 -1.75 -18.73 -3.28
CA LEU A 301 -1.46 -17.80 -2.19
C LEU A 301 -2.39 -16.57 -2.24
N VAL A 302 -2.58 -15.96 -3.43
CA VAL A 302 -3.52 -14.84 -3.60
C VAL A 302 -4.91 -15.23 -3.12
N ARG A 303 -5.42 -16.39 -3.54
CA ARG A 303 -6.72 -16.89 -3.08
C ARG A 303 -6.76 -17.09 -1.57
N THR A 304 -5.75 -17.73 -0.99
CA THR A 304 -5.70 -18.01 0.46
C THR A 304 -5.64 -16.72 1.29
N LEU A 305 -4.97 -15.67 0.79
CA LEU A 305 -4.94 -14.35 1.43
C LEU A 305 -6.30 -13.63 1.41
N LEU A 306 -7.17 -13.95 0.45
CA LEU A 306 -8.53 -13.41 0.33
C LEU A 306 -9.57 -14.24 1.08
N GLU A 307 -9.23 -15.46 1.54
CA GLU A 307 -10.08 -16.28 2.42
C GLU A 307 -9.94 -15.80 3.87
N ASP A 308 -10.97 -15.96 4.69
CA ASP A 308 -10.97 -15.56 6.11
C ASP A 308 -9.80 -16.15 6.90
N GLU A 309 -9.33 -17.34 6.51
CA GLU A 309 -8.19 -18.03 7.12
C GLU A 309 -6.83 -17.37 6.82
N GLY A 310 -6.77 -16.52 5.78
CA GLY A 310 -5.56 -15.78 5.36
C GLY A 310 -5.50 -14.34 5.87
N ALA A 311 -6.59 -13.85 6.46
CA ALA A 311 -6.76 -12.45 6.85
C ALA A 311 -6.03 -12.02 8.16
#